data_fc25dcb167b62a18e31bf7032c585e5e
#
_entry.id   fc25dcb167b62a18e31bf7032c585e5e
#
_cell.length_a   1.000
_cell.length_b   1.000
_cell.length_c   1.000
_cell.angle_alpha   90.00
_cell.angle_beta   90.00
_cell.angle_gamma   90.00
#
_symmetry.space_group_name_H-M   'P 1'
#
loop_
_entity.id
_entity.type
_entity.pdbx_description
1 polymer ?
#
loop_
_entity_poly.entity_id
_entity_poly.type
_entity_poly.pdbx_seq_one_letter_code
_entity_poly.pdbx_strand_id
1 'polypeptide(L)'
;TIKDSFIVMDAPPQNESIEAFLKISQILNTINVNVPEIYEESDVLGFILMQDFGSDTYLDVLSDDNQQRLYGDSIDSLIQMQKLVKKGLCHSYTQKILLNEMTLFIEWYLKRYKKIELTNKENEMLLTCFEKISKKVLNQEKFFVHRDYHCRNLMIQKSNNPGILDFQDALEGPVTYDLVSLLKDAYIEWDEEIILDHVIRYWEKAKINNLITNLEFSTFYKDFECMGIQRHLKILGIFARLSIRDKKNQY
;
A
#
# COMPACT_ATOMS: atom_id res chain seq x y z
N THR A 1 -19.92 -13.43 28.10
CA THR A 1 -18.60 -12.93 28.45
C THR A 1 -17.85 -12.68 27.15
N ILE A 2 -17.76 -11.41 26.73
CA ILE A 2 -16.83 -11.01 25.68
C ILE A 2 -15.45 -11.26 26.29
N LYS A 3 -14.70 -12.22 25.76
CA LYS A 3 -13.30 -12.36 26.10
C LYS A 3 -12.58 -11.29 25.29
N ASP A 4 -12.02 -10.30 25.97
CA ASP A 4 -11.09 -9.37 25.34
C ASP A 4 -9.92 -10.19 24.81
N SER A 5 -9.70 -10.14 23.50
CA SER A 5 -8.53 -10.75 22.84
C SER A 5 -7.52 -9.65 22.52
N PHE A 6 -6.24 -10.04 22.57
CA PHE A 6 -5.13 -9.15 22.31
C PHE A 6 -4.19 -9.81 21.29
N ILE A 7 -3.50 -8.99 20.53
CA ILE A 7 -2.43 -9.44 19.63
C ILE A 7 -1.08 -9.13 20.29
N VAL A 8 -0.18 -10.10 20.28
CA VAL A 8 1.23 -9.89 20.60
C VAL A 8 2.04 -9.99 19.33
N MET A 9 2.67 -8.89 18.93
CA MET A 9 3.65 -8.88 17.85
C MET A 9 5.02 -9.22 18.43
N ASP A 10 5.70 -10.20 17.80
CA ASP A 10 7.06 -10.61 18.14
C ASP A 10 8.01 -10.16 17.01
N ALA A 11 8.83 -9.16 17.28
CA ALA A 11 9.82 -8.58 16.38
C ALA A 11 11.21 -8.61 17.04
N PRO A 12 11.92 -9.75 17.00
CA PRO A 12 13.19 -9.91 17.70
C PRO A 12 14.19 -8.79 17.32
N PRO A 13 14.77 -8.06 18.29
CA PRO A 13 15.60 -6.87 18.04
C PRO A 13 16.83 -7.12 17.17
N GLN A 14 17.28 -8.38 17.05
CA GLN A 14 18.39 -8.76 16.16
C GLN A 14 18.01 -8.69 14.67
N ASN A 15 16.72 -8.76 14.36
CA ASN A 15 16.20 -8.82 13.00
C ASN A 15 15.46 -7.55 12.59
N GLU A 16 14.68 -6.96 13.50
CA GLU A 16 13.76 -5.86 13.22
C GLU A 16 13.69 -4.88 14.41
N SER A 17 13.39 -3.63 14.13
CA SER A 17 13.10 -2.61 15.15
C SER A 17 11.61 -2.31 15.17
N ILE A 18 11.03 -2.26 16.36
CA ILE A 18 9.62 -1.85 16.55
C ILE A 18 9.41 -0.34 16.46
N GLU A 19 10.48 0.46 16.43
CA GLU A 19 10.44 1.92 16.45
C GLU A 19 9.61 2.50 15.29
N ALA A 20 9.79 1.96 14.08
CA ALA A 20 9.04 2.42 12.91
C ALA A 20 7.53 2.17 13.08
N PHE A 21 7.14 0.98 13.58
CA PHE A 21 5.76 0.64 13.87
C PHE A 21 5.15 1.60 14.90
N LEU A 22 5.82 1.79 16.03
CA LEU A 22 5.36 2.68 17.11
C LEU A 22 5.19 4.12 16.62
N LYS A 23 6.18 4.64 15.91
CA LYS A 23 6.16 6.00 15.35
C LYS A 23 4.97 6.20 14.41
N ILE A 24 4.76 5.32 13.44
CA ILE A 24 3.68 5.45 12.47
C ILE A 24 2.32 5.25 13.14
N SER A 25 2.18 4.26 14.05
CA SER A 25 0.98 4.08 14.85
C SER A 25 0.59 5.36 15.59
N GLN A 26 1.54 5.99 16.28
CA GLN A 26 1.30 7.24 16.99
C GLN A 26 0.83 8.36 16.05
N ILE A 27 1.48 8.52 14.88
CA ILE A 27 1.07 9.52 13.88
C ILE A 27 -0.37 9.28 13.44
N LEU A 28 -0.73 8.05 13.08
CA LEU A 28 -2.07 7.70 12.58
C LEU A 28 -3.13 7.86 13.67
N ASN A 29 -2.84 7.49 14.90
CA ASN A 29 -3.72 7.69 16.04
C ASN A 29 -4.03 9.19 16.30
N THR A 30 -3.02 10.08 16.18
CA THR A 30 -3.24 11.53 16.40
C THR A 30 -4.21 12.16 15.42
N ILE A 31 -4.43 11.53 14.27
CA ILE A 31 -5.37 11.98 13.24
C ILE A 31 -6.63 11.13 13.18
N ASN A 32 -6.91 10.30 14.20
CA ASN A 32 -8.06 9.42 14.32
C ASN A 32 -8.24 8.40 13.17
N VAL A 33 -7.15 7.97 12.55
CA VAL A 33 -7.15 6.81 11.66
C VAL A 33 -7.18 5.55 12.52
N ASN A 34 -8.03 4.60 12.18
CA ASN A 34 -8.26 3.41 12.97
C ASN A 34 -7.11 2.39 12.77
N VAL A 35 -6.11 2.47 13.63
CA VAL A 35 -5.00 1.52 13.76
C VAL A 35 -5.07 0.85 15.13
N PRO A 36 -4.48 -0.35 15.33
CA PRO A 36 -4.52 -1.02 16.62
C PRO A 36 -3.97 -0.12 17.74
N GLU A 37 -4.74 0.00 18.83
CA GLU A 37 -4.28 0.62 20.05
C GLU A 37 -3.13 -0.19 20.64
N ILE A 38 -2.03 0.48 21.01
CA ILE A 38 -0.88 -0.15 21.65
C ILE A 38 -1.07 -0.04 23.16
N TYR A 39 -1.07 -1.17 23.85
CA TYR A 39 -1.25 -1.24 25.31
C TYR A 39 0.10 -1.29 26.03
N GLU A 40 1.04 -2.09 25.52
CA GLU A 40 2.37 -2.24 26.12
C GLU A 40 3.40 -2.51 25.03
N GLU A 41 4.64 -2.09 25.26
CA GLU A 41 5.77 -2.29 24.35
C GLU A 41 7.06 -2.59 25.11
N SER A 42 7.97 -3.31 24.47
CA SER A 42 9.30 -3.59 25.00
C SER A 42 10.34 -3.62 23.86
N ASP A 43 11.12 -2.56 23.72
CA ASP A 43 12.23 -2.50 22.76
C ASP A 43 13.29 -3.56 23.03
N VAL A 44 13.54 -3.86 24.31
CA VAL A 44 14.57 -4.82 24.72
C VAL A 44 14.21 -6.24 24.29
N LEU A 45 12.93 -6.59 24.37
CA LEU A 45 12.43 -7.92 24.02
C LEU A 45 11.85 -7.97 22.60
N GLY A 46 11.55 -6.83 21.98
CA GLY A 46 10.93 -6.74 20.65
C GLY A 46 9.46 -7.16 20.65
N PHE A 47 8.70 -6.89 21.71
CA PHE A 47 7.29 -7.21 21.80
C PHE A 47 6.42 -5.95 21.79
N ILE A 48 5.26 -6.07 21.14
CA ILE A 48 4.18 -5.09 21.24
C ILE A 48 2.88 -5.84 21.55
N LEU A 49 2.20 -5.44 22.64
CA LEU A 49 0.85 -5.88 22.98
C LEU A 49 -0.13 -4.83 22.40
N MET A 50 -1.04 -5.26 21.55
CA MET A 50 -1.95 -4.36 20.85
C MET A 50 -3.37 -4.90 20.76
N GLN A 51 -4.28 -4.02 20.36
CA GLN A 51 -5.68 -4.30 20.10
C GLN A 51 -5.84 -5.38 19.02
N ASP A 52 -6.77 -6.30 19.27
CA ASP A 52 -7.21 -7.29 18.29
C ASP A 52 -8.40 -6.72 17.49
N PHE A 53 -8.23 -6.56 16.18
CA PHE A 53 -9.29 -6.15 15.27
C PHE A 53 -10.18 -7.31 14.79
N GLY A 54 -9.96 -8.52 15.30
CA GLY A 54 -10.68 -9.73 14.90
C GLY A 54 -10.04 -10.42 13.71
N SER A 55 -10.83 -11.25 13.01
CA SER A 55 -10.32 -12.13 11.93
C SER A 55 -10.72 -11.67 10.53
N ASP A 56 -11.74 -10.82 10.39
CA ASP A 56 -12.37 -10.54 9.11
C ASP A 56 -11.65 -9.40 8.38
N THR A 57 -10.86 -9.76 7.37
CA THR A 57 -10.25 -8.80 6.45
C THR A 57 -11.23 -8.38 5.36
N TYR A 58 -10.91 -7.31 4.65
CA TYR A 58 -11.65 -6.94 3.43
C TYR A 58 -11.62 -8.07 2.39
N LEU A 59 -10.51 -8.81 2.28
CA LEU A 59 -10.40 -9.94 1.36
C LEU A 59 -11.47 -11.00 1.63
N ASP A 60 -11.80 -11.24 2.91
CA ASP A 60 -12.74 -12.29 3.32
C ASP A 60 -14.20 -11.92 3.04
N VAL A 61 -14.52 -10.63 2.93
CA VAL A 61 -15.92 -10.15 2.89
C VAL A 61 -16.30 -9.34 1.65
N LEU A 62 -15.34 -8.83 0.87
CA LEU A 62 -15.62 -8.01 -0.31
C LEU A 62 -16.45 -8.79 -1.33
N SER A 63 -17.49 -8.14 -1.85
CA SER A 63 -18.42 -8.66 -2.86
C SER A 63 -19.01 -7.51 -3.67
N ASP A 64 -19.68 -7.80 -4.78
CA ASP A 64 -20.38 -6.82 -5.61
C ASP A 64 -21.37 -5.97 -4.80
N ASP A 65 -22.05 -6.57 -3.81
CA ASP A 65 -23.07 -5.89 -3.01
C ASP A 65 -22.51 -4.86 -2.02
N ASN A 66 -21.27 -5.05 -1.55
CA ASN A 66 -20.70 -4.25 -0.46
C ASN A 66 -19.48 -3.42 -0.84
N GLN A 67 -18.87 -3.66 -2.03
CA GLN A 67 -17.65 -3.01 -2.44
C GLN A 67 -17.75 -1.48 -2.46
N GLN A 68 -18.91 -0.95 -2.85
CA GLN A 68 -19.12 0.50 -2.90
C GLN A 68 -18.97 1.15 -1.52
N ARG A 69 -19.53 0.53 -0.48
CA ARG A 69 -19.43 1.01 0.90
C ARG A 69 -18.00 0.82 1.43
N LEU A 70 -17.45 -0.39 1.31
CA LEU A 70 -16.15 -0.72 1.89
C LEU A 70 -15.00 0.08 1.26
N TYR A 71 -14.99 0.21 -0.07
CA TYR A 71 -14.02 1.08 -0.74
C TYR A 71 -14.28 2.56 -0.47
N GLY A 72 -15.55 2.96 -0.28
CA GLY A 72 -15.90 4.30 0.18
C GLY A 72 -15.24 4.65 1.51
N ASP A 73 -15.38 3.76 2.51
CA ASP A 73 -14.76 3.90 3.84
C ASP A 73 -13.22 3.95 3.73
N SER A 74 -12.63 3.09 2.89
CA SER A 74 -11.19 3.05 2.67
C SER A 74 -10.67 4.32 1.99
N ILE A 75 -11.39 4.85 1.00
CA ILE A 75 -11.05 6.10 0.32
C ILE A 75 -11.10 7.27 1.33
N ASP A 76 -12.09 7.30 2.22
CA ASP A 76 -12.18 8.33 3.25
C ASP A 76 -11.00 8.30 4.21
N SER A 77 -10.61 7.11 4.68
CA SER A 77 -9.42 6.92 5.51
C SER A 77 -8.12 7.30 4.77
N LEU A 78 -8.02 6.95 3.48
CA LEU A 78 -6.86 7.33 2.66
C LEU A 78 -6.75 8.85 2.49
N ILE A 79 -7.85 9.53 2.19
CA ILE A 79 -7.89 11.01 2.11
C ILE A 79 -7.50 11.63 3.45
N GLN A 80 -7.97 11.06 4.56
CA GLN A 80 -7.63 11.53 5.91
C GLN A 80 -6.13 11.41 6.19
N MET A 81 -5.52 10.26 5.89
CA MET A 81 -4.07 10.07 6.03
C MET A 81 -3.28 11.06 5.17
N GLN A 82 -3.64 11.20 3.89
CA GLN A 82 -2.94 12.09 2.97
C GLN A 82 -3.07 13.58 3.34
N LYS A 83 -4.21 13.97 3.88
CA LYS A 83 -4.49 15.36 4.27
C LYS A 83 -3.85 15.75 5.59
N LEU A 84 -3.88 14.86 6.57
CA LEU A 84 -3.59 15.22 7.98
C LEU A 84 -2.19 14.80 8.43
N VAL A 85 -1.56 13.78 7.81
CA VAL A 85 -0.16 13.47 8.10
C VAL A 85 0.72 14.57 7.54
N LYS A 86 1.50 15.21 8.43
CA LYS A 86 2.41 16.29 8.04
C LYS A 86 3.53 15.79 7.15
N LYS A 87 3.86 16.55 6.11
CA LYS A 87 4.99 16.27 5.23
C LYS A 87 6.31 16.23 6.01
N GLY A 88 7.23 15.37 5.60
CA GLY A 88 8.54 15.22 6.24
C GLY A 88 8.59 14.30 7.46
N LEU A 89 7.48 13.68 7.86
CA LEU A 89 7.46 12.70 8.97
C LEU A 89 7.95 11.31 8.54
N CYS A 90 7.79 10.98 7.26
CA CYS A 90 8.24 9.73 6.66
C CYS A 90 9.37 9.99 5.67
N HIS A 91 10.18 8.95 5.39
CA HIS A 91 11.18 9.03 4.35
C HIS A 91 10.55 9.19 2.97
N SER A 92 11.22 9.91 2.08
CA SER A 92 10.72 10.12 0.72
C SER A 92 10.86 8.87 -0.15
N TYR A 93 9.83 8.60 -0.94
CA TYR A 93 9.88 7.60 -2.00
C TYR A 93 10.75 8.10 -3.16
N THR A 94 11.97 7.61 -3.24
CA THR A 94 12.97 8.08 -4.18
C THR A 94 12.93 7.30 -5.50
N GLN A 95 13.53 7.88 -6.56
CA GLN A 95 13.69 7.17 -7.83
C GLN A 95 14.46 5.86 -7.67
N LYS A 96 15.47 5.84 -6.78
CA LYS A 96 16.24 4.63 -6.46
C LYS A 96 15.37 3.51 -5.91
N ILE A 97 14.44 3.83 -4.99
CA ILE A 97 13.50 2.85 -4.44
C ILE A 97 12.61 2.30 -5.55
N LEU A 98 12.00 3.17 -6.36
CA LEU A 98 11.12 2.77 -7.46
C LEU A 98 11.84 1.86 -8.49
N LEU A 99 13.06 2.22 -8.86
CA LEU A 99 13.86 1.41 -9.80
C LEU A 99 14.21 0.05 -9.20
N ASN A 100 14.67 0.01 -7.94
CA ASN A 100 14.98 -1.24 -7.26
C ASN A 100 13.75 -2.17 -7.19
N GLU A 101 12.58 -1.63 -6.90
CA GLU A 101 11.33 -2.40 -6.86
C GLU A 101 10.97 -2.98 -8.24
N MET A 102 11.04 -2.19 -9.32
CA MET A 102 10.77 -2.69 -10.67
C MET A 102 11.84 -3.66 -11.17
N THR A 103 13.09 -3.53 -10.71
CA THR A 103 14.17 -4.47 -11.08
C THR A 103 13.90 -5.88 -10.56
N LEU A 104 13.09 -6.05 -9.49
CA LEU A 104 12.65 -7.37 -9.03
C LEU A 104 11.89 -8.14 -10.13
N PHE A 105 11.16 -7.45 -11.01
CA PHE A 105 10.51 -8.07 -12.16
C PHE A 105 11.53 -8.75 -13.08
N ILE A 106 12.63 -8.07 -13.41
CA ILE A 106 13.68 -8.65 -14.28
C ILE A 106 14.34 -9.84 -13.58
N GLU A 107 14.75 -9.64 -12.32
CA GLU A 107 15.58 -10.62 -11.61
C GLU A 107 14.80 -11.88 -11.19
N TRP A 108 13.60 -11.71 -10.71
CA TRP A 108 12.82 -12.80 -10.14
C TRP A 108 11.77 -13.34 -11.11
N TYR A 109 10.97 -12.46 -11.74
CA TYR A 109 9.90 -12.93 -12.62
C TYR A 109 10.43 -13.37 -13.98
N LEU A 110 11.21 -12.54 -14.69
CA LEU A 110 11.70 -12.92 -16.02
C LEU A 110 12.78 -13.98 -15.93
N LYS A 111 13.91 -13.70 -15.25
CA LYS A 111 15.07 -14.59 -15.25
C LYS A 111 14.82 -15.90 -14.50
N ARG A 112 14.31 -15.83 -13.24
CA ARG A 112 14.23 -17.01 -12.39
C ARG A 112 12.95 -17.80 -12.56
N TYR A 113 11.79 -17.12 -12.63
CA TYR A 113 10.49 -17.80 -12.74
C TYR A 113 10.18 -18.21 -14.18
N LYS A 114 10.25 -17.27 -15.14
CA LYS A 114 9.99 -17.54 -16.55
C LYS A 114 11.19 -18.13 -17.30
N LYS A 115 12.40 -18.09 -16.72
CA LYS A 115 13.67 -18.54 -17.33
C LYS A 115 13.95 -17.87 -18.68
N ILE A 116 13.59 -16.59 -18.80
CA ILE A 116 13.85 -15.77 -19.98
C ILE A 116 15.21 -15.11 -19.82
N GLU A 117 16.11 -15.37 -20.78
CA GLU A 117 17.39 -14.67 -20.88
C GLU A 117 17.23 -13.44 -21.77
N LEU A 118 17.44 -12.25 -21.18
CA LEU A 118 17.37 -10.99 -21.91
C LEU A 118 18.70 -10.69 -22.56
N THR A 119 18.67 -10.23 -23.80
CA THR A 119 19.83 -9.60 -24.43
C THR A 119 20.18 -8.29 -23.74
N ASN A 120 21.41 -7.81 -23.90
CA ASN A 120 21.84 -6.51 -23.34
C ASN A 120 20.90 -5.38 -23.81
N LYS A 121 20.50 -5.37 -25.09
CA LYS A 121 19.61 -4.37 -25.66
C LYS A 121 18.21 -4.40 -25.03
N GLU A 122 17.65 -5.57 -24.79
CA GLU A 122 16.34 -5.71 -24.12
C GLU A 122 16.39 -5.25 -22.67
N ASN A 123 17.46 -5.60 -21.96
CA ASN A 123 17.67 -5.16 -20.58
C ASN A 123 17.81 -3.63 -20.49
N GLU A 124 18.60 -3.00 -21.37
CA GLU A 124 18.73 -1.54 -21.44
C GLU A 124 17.40 -0.86 -21.77
N MET A 125 16.61 -1.45 -22.67
CA MET A 125 15.29 -0.94 -23.03
C MET A 125 14.33 -0.98 -21.83
N LEU A 126 14.29 -2.09 -21.07
CA LEU A 126 13.47 -2.20 -19.85
C LEU A 126 13.89 -1.17 -18.81
N LEU A 127 15.19 -1.02 -18.53
CA LEU A 127 15.69 -0.04 -17.58
C LEU A 127 15.32 1.39 -18.00
N THR A 128 15.43 1.71 -19.29
CA THR A 128 14.99 3.01 -19.83
C THR A 128 13.48 3.24 -19.62
N CYS A 129 12.66 2.20 -19.80
CA CYS A 129 11.23 2.28 -19.51
C CYS A 129 10.98 2.50 -18.02
N PHE A 130 11.68 1.81 -17.13
CA PHE A 130 11.56 1.98 -15.68
C PHE A 130 11.95 3.39 -15.23
N GLU A 131 12.99 3.98 -15.83
CA GLU A 131 13.34 5.39 -15.57
C GLU A 131 12.22 6.35 -15.97
N LYS A 132 11.60 6.15 -17.15
CA LYS A 132 10.48 6.98 -17.60
C LYS A 132 9.27 6.85 -16.67
N ILE A 133 8.92 5.63 -16.27
CA ILE A 133 7.85 5.36 -15.31
C ILE A 133 8.17 6.06 -13.97
N SER A 134 9.37 5.86 -13.44
CA SER A 134 9.78 6.48 -12.16
C SER A 134 9.70 8.00 -12.19
N LYS A 135 10.16 8.64 -13.26
CA LYS A 135 10.07 10.10 -13.43
C LYS A 135 8.63 10.57 -13.46
N LYS A 136 7.75 9.87 -14.22
CA LYS A 136 6.33 10.21 -14.31
C LYS A 136 5.63 10.06 -12.96
N VAL A 137 5.90 8.97 -12.24
CA VAL A 137 5.34 8.68 -10.92
C VAL A 137 5.78 9.72 -9.88
N LEU A 138 7.07 10.08 -9.86
CA LEU A 138 7.61 11.06 -8.90
C LEU A 138 7.21 12.51 -9.18
N ASN A 139 6.66 12.79 -10.35
CA ASN A 139 6.16 14.12 -10.71
C ASN A 139 4.78 14.43 -10.13
N GLN A 140 4.14 13.45 -9.50
CA GLN A 140 2.87 13.62 -8.80
C GLN A 140 3.05 14.39 -7.48
N GLU A 141 1.96 14.96 -6.98
CA GLU A 141 1.91 15.48 -5.60
C GLU A 141 2.23 14.36 -4.61
N LYS A 142 2.98 14.73 -3.55
CA LYS A 142 3.49 13.77 -2.56
C LYS A 142 2.77 13.92 -1.24
N PHE A 143 2.34 12.78 -0.71
CA PHE A 143 1.66 12.65 0.57
C PHE A 143 2.14 11.41 1.30
N PHE A 144 1.56 11.17 2.48
CA PHE A 144 1.71 9.90 3.18
C PHE A 144 1.27 8.75 2.27
N VAL A 145 2.09 7.71 2.20
CA VAL A 145 1.85 6.47 1.48
C VAL A 145 2.07 5.31 2.43
N HIS A 146 1.03 4.52 2.64
CA HIS A 146 1.04 3.32 3.46
C HIS A 146 1.89 2.20 2.84
N ARG A 147 1.91 2.11 1.50
CA ARG A 147 2.56 1.13 0.62
C ARG A 147 1.81 -0.19 0.44
N ASP A 148 1.22 -0.72 1.51
CA ASP A 148 0.51 -1.99 1.48
C ASP A 148 -0.97 -1.82 1.89
N TYR A 149 -1.60 -0.75 1.33
CA TYR A 149 -3.01 -0.39 1.54
C TYR A 149 -3.92 -1.22 0.63
N HIS A 150 -4.12 -2.48 0.97
CA HIS A 150 -4.88 -3.45 0.18
C HIS A 150 -5.78 -4.33 1.05
N CYS A 151 -6.67 -5.11 0.44
CA CYS A 151 -7.75 -5.83 1.10
C CYS A 151 -7.30 -6.78 2.23
N ARG A 152 -6.06 -7.27 2.24
CA ARG A 152 -5.54 -8.14 3.31
C ARG A 152 -5.12 -7.38 4.57
N ASN A 153 -4.82 -6.10 4.44
CA ASN A 153 -4.34 -5.25 5.53
C ASN A 153 -5.44 -4.28 6.03
N LEU A 154 -6.65 -4.43 5.52
CA LEU A 154 -7.83 -3.69 5.95
C LEU A 154 -8.78 -4.63 6.68
N MET A 155 -9.03 -4.35 7.96
CA MET A 155 -9.88 -5.15 8.84
C MET A 155 -11.29 -4.55 8.91
N ILE A 156 -12.31 -5.42 8.92
CA ILE A 156 -13.70 -4.99 9.10
C ILE A 156 -13.90 -4.52 10.53
N GLN A 157 -14.37 -3.29 10.68
CA GLN A 157 -14.71 -2.71 11.96
C GLN A 157 -16.16 -2.19 11.99
N LYS A 158 -16.81 -2.31 13.16
CA LYS A 158 -18.19 -1.82 13.35
C LYS A 158 -18.29 -0.30 13.38
N SER A 159 -17.23 0.34 13.82
CA SER A 159 -17.10 1.80 13.90
C SER A 159 -15.72 2.20 13.39
N ASN A 160 -15.63 3.37 12.77
CA ASN A 160 -14.38 3.89 12.19
C ASN A 160 -13.68 2.87 11.27
N ASN A 161 -14.46 2.29 10.33
CA ASN A 161 -14.02 1.32 9.35
C ASN A 161 -13.21 2.01 8.23
N PRO A 162 -12.11 1.40 7.74
CA PRO A 162 -11.49 0.14 8.16
C PRO A 162 -10.55 0.26 9.36
N GLY A 163 -10.26 -0.85 10.01
CA GLY A 163 -9.05 -1.02 10.81
C GLY A 163 -7.85 -1.24 9.88
N ILE A 164 -6.77 -0.49 10.06
CA ILE A 164 -5.61 -0.49 9.15
C ILE A 164 -4.41 -1.14 9.83
N LEU A 165 -3.80 -2.13 9.15
CA LEU A 165 -2.64 -2.89 9.60
C LEU A 165 -1.45 -2.70 8.67
N ASP A 166 -0.25 -3.10 9.11
CA ASP A 166 0.97 -3.23 8.28
C ASP A 166 1.48 -1.88 7.72
N PHE A 167 1.47 -0.84 8.55
CA PHE A 167 1.77 0.55 8.18
C PHE A 167 3.21 0.99 8.46
N GLN A 168 4.06 0.15 9.06
CA GLN A 168 5.41 0.52 9.52
C GLN A 168 6.36 0.94 8.39
N ASP A 169 6.11 0.46 7.17
CA ASP A 169 6.92 0.77 5.98
C ASP A 169 6.47 2.03 5.23
N ALA A 170 5.64 2.87 5.87
CA ALA A 170 5.09 4.07 5.26
C ALA A 170 6.18 5.05 4.78
N LEU A 171 5.90 5.70 3.66
CA LEU A 171 6.77 6.68 3.03
C LEU A 171 5.99 7.97 2.69
N GLU A 172 6.72 9.01 2.28
CA GLU A 172 6.15 10.17 1.59
C GLU A 172 6.33 9.97 0.07
N GLY A 173 5.23 9.83 -0.66
CA GLY A 173 5.26 9.43 -2.07
C GLY A 173 4.05 9.85 -2.88
N PRO A 174 3.92 9.30 -4.10
CA PRO A 174 2.90 9.70 -5.07
C PRO A 174 1.49 9.54 -4.55
N VAL A 175 0.64 10.54 -4.77
CA VAL A 175 -0.76 10.59 -4.30
C VAL A 175 -1.59 9.39 -4.74
N THR A 176 -1.28 8.80 -5.90
CA THR A 176 -2.04 7.65 -6.45
C THR A 176 -1.58 6.29 -5.95
N TYR A 177 -0.47 6.19 -5.18
CA TYR A 177 0.12 4.89 -4.83
C TYR A 177 -0.85 3.97 -4.08
N ASP A 178 -1.41 4.45 -2.97
CA ASP A 178 -2.30 3.62 -2.14
C ASP A 178 -3.67 3.41 -2.78
N LEU A 179 -4.14 4.36 -3.61
CA LEU A 179 -5.34 4.16 -4.41
C LEU A 179 -5.17 3.01 -5.41
N VAL A 180 -4.00 2.93 -6.07
CA VAL A 180 -3.65 1.78 -6.93
C VAL A 180 -3.57 0.49 -6.11
N SER A 181 -2.96 0.55 -4.93
CA SER A 181 -2.85 -0.61 -4.04
C SER A 181 -4.21 -1.18 -3.66
N LEU A 182 -5.18 -0.28 -3.42
CA LEU A 182 -6.54 -0.62 -3.04
C LEU A 182 -7.38 -1.15 -4.20
N LEU A 183 -7.36 -0.47 -5.35
CA LEU A 183 -8.30 -0.72 -6.45
C LEU A 183 -7.75 -1.65 -7.54
N LYS A 184 -6.42 -1.75 -7.68
CA LYS A 184 -5.72 -2.72 -8.55
C LYS A 184 -4.95 -3.71 -7.70
N ASP A 185 -5.64 -4.26 -6.70
CA ASP A 185 -5.10 -5.23 -5.76
C ASP A 185 -4.71 -6.54 -6.49
N ALA A 186 -3.72 -7.24 -5.94
CA ALA A 186 -3.27 -8.52 -6.49
C ALA A 186 -4.13 -9.71 -6.04
N TYR A 187 -5.06 -9.49 -5.12
CA TYR A 187 -5.88 -10.55 -4.51
C TYR A 187 -7.33 -10.55 -4.96
N ILE A 188 -7.81 -9.44 -5.51
CA ILE A 188 -9.19 -9.28 -5.99
C ILE A 188 -9.15 -8.62 -7.36
N GLU A 189 -9.97 -9.14 -8.28
CA GLU A 189 -10.18 -8.58 -9.61
C GLU A 189 -11.59 -7.99 -9.69
N TRP A 190 -11.67 -6.77 -10.20
CA TRP A 190 -12.92 -6.05 -10.45
C TRP A 190 -13.01 -5.63 -11.92
N ASP A 191 -14.22 -5.51 -12.41
CA ASP A 191 -14.47 -4.91 -13.72
C ASP A 191 -13.96 -3.46 -13.77
N GLU A 192 -13.47 -3.05 -14.93
CA GLU A 192 -12.87 -1.72 -15.12
C GLU A 192 -13.84 -0.58 -14.77
N GLU A 193 -15.14 -0.77 -14.98
CA GLU A 193 -16.18 0.19 -14.64
C GLU A 193 -16.26 0.45 -13.13
N ILE A 194 -16.14 -0.60 -12.32
CA ILE A 194 -16.11 -0.50 -10.85
C ILE A 194 -14.85 0.25 -10.39
N ILE A 195 -13.71 -0.12 -10.94
CA ILE A 195 -12.44 0.56 -10.65
C ILE A 195 -12.54 2.04 -11.01
N LEU A 196 -13.04 2.35 -12.20
CA LEU A 196 -13.17 3.72 -12.69
C LEU A 196 -14.09 4.56 -11.80
N ASP A 197 -15.24 4.02 -11.37
CA ASP A 197 -16.16 4.72 -10.44
C ASP A 197 -15.44 5.10 -9.14
N HIS A 198 -14.70 4.19 -8.53
CA HIS A 198 -13.94 4.47 -7.31
C HIS A 198 -12.79 5.46 -7.51
N VAL A 199 -12.10 5.40 -8.66
CA VAL A 199 -11.06 6.38 -9.01
C VAL A 199 -11.64 7.78 -9.17
N ILE A 200 -12.82 7.91 -9.80
CA ILE A 200 -13.54 9.20 -9.92
C ILE A 200 -13.92 9.73 -8.52
N ARG A 201 -14.51 8.88 -7.67
CA ARG A 201 -14.89 9.25 -6.29
C ARG A 201 -13.68 9.74 -5.48
N TYR A 202 -12.57 9.03 -5.57
CA TYR A 202 -11.34 9.48 -4.93
C TYR A 202 -10.88 10.83 -5.48
N TRP A 203 -10.82 11.01 -6.80
CA TRP A 203 -10.39 12.26 -7.42
C TRP A 203 -11.26 13.45 -7.01
N GLU A 204 -12.59 13.29 -6.97
CA GLU A 204 -13.51 14.32 -6.50
C GLU A 204 -13.26 14.68 -5.02
N LYS A 205 -13.15 13.67 -4.14
CA LYS A 205 -12.84 13.87 -2.73
C LYS A 205 -11.47 14.52 -2.52
N ALA A 206 -10.45 14.12 -3.28
CA ALA A 206 -9.12 14.69 -3.22
C ALA A 206 -9.09 16.17 -3.63
N LYS A 207 -9.89 16.57 -4.63
CA LYS A 207 -10.07 17.99 -5.01
C LYS A 207 -10.74 18.79 -3.90
N ILE A 208 -11.85 18.31 -3.36
CA ILE A 208 -12.57 18.97 -2.26
C ILE A 208 -11.65 19.16 -1.04
N ASN A 209 -10.76 18.21 -0.78
CA ASN A 209 -9.80 18.26 0.32
C ASN A 209 -8.49 18.99 -0.01
N ASN A 210 -8.35 19.60 -1.19
CA ASN A 210 -7.17 20.32 -1.66
C ASN A 210 -5.88 19.48 -1.71
N LEU A 211 -6.00 18.16 -1.89
CA LEU A 211 -4.85 17.27 -2.11
C LEU A 211 -4.33 17.40 -3.55
N ILE A 212 -5.24 17.56 -4.50
CA ILE A 212 -4.95 17.80 -5.90
C ILE A 212 -5.68 19.06 -6.35
N THR A 213 -4.93 20.10 -6.74
CA THR A 213 -5.52 21.36 -7.22
C THR A 213 -5.34 21.46 -8.73
N ASN A 214 -6.41 21.89 -9.44
CA ASN A 214 -6.40 22.10 -10.88
C ASN A 214 -5.92 20.91 -11.73
N LEU A 215 -6.01 19.69 -11.22
CA LEU A 215 -5.66 18.48 -11.95
C LEU A 215 -6.91 17.91 -12.62
N GLU A 216 -6.91 17.92 -13.95
CA GLU A 216 -7.97 17.31 -14.76
C GLU A 216 -8.01 15.79 -14.55
N PHE A 217 -9.21 15.19 -14.55
CA PHE A 217 -9.39 13.76 -14.33
C PHE A 217 -8.55 12.91 -15.30
N SER A 218 -8.50 13.30 -16.58
CA SER A 218 -7.72 12.56 -17.59
C SER A 218 -6.22 12.50 -17.28
N THR A 219 -5.67 13.52 -16.64
CA THR A 219 -4.27 13.55 -16.20
C THR A 219 -4.08 12.71 -14.93
N PHE A 220 -4.99 12.84 -13.97
CA PHE A 220 -4.99 12.04 -12.75
C PHE A 220 -5.10 10.54 -13.08
N TYR A 221 -6.00 10.16 -13.98
CA TYR A 221 -6.16 8.75 -14.39
C TYR A 221 -4.91 8.20 -15.07
N LYS A 222 -4.23 8.99 -15.92
CA LYS A 222 -2.93 8.60 -16.49
C LYS A 222 -1.85 8.41 -15.40
N ASP A 223 -1.88 9.21 -14.37
CA ASP A 223 -0.95 9.09 -13.23
C ASP A 223 -1.26 7.83 -12.40
N PHE A 224 -2.53 7.52 -12.18
CA PHE A 224 -3.02 6.29 -11.57
C PHE A 224 -2.59 5.05 -12.37
N GLU A 225 -2.80 5.04 -13.70
CA GLU A 225 -2.37 3.94 -14.56
C GLU A 225 -0.85 3.74 -14.56
N CYS A 226 -0.09 4.84 -14.64
CA CYS A 226 1.37 4.78 -14.60
C CYS A 226 1.89 4.23 -13.27
N MET A 227 1.26 4.60 -12.15
CA MET A 227 1.56 4.03 -10.83
C MET A 227 1.18 2.55 -10.79
N GLY A 228 0.07 2.17 -11.42
CA GLY A 228 -0.35 0.77 -11.56
C GLY A 228 0.71 -0.10 -12.24
N ILE A 229 1.29 0.39 -13.34
CA ILE A 229 2.39 -0.31 -14.03
C ILE A 229 3.57 -0.54 -13.08
N GLN A 230 4.03 0.50 -12.35
CA GLN A 230 5.14 0.38 -11.41
C GLN A 230 4.86 -0.67 -10.33
N ARG A 231 3.67 -0.58 -9.72
CA ARG A 231 3.29 -1.48 -8.63
C ARG A 231 3.14 -2.92 -9.10
N HIS A 232 2.53 -3.17 -10.26
CA HIS A 232 2.38 -4.54 -10.78
C HIS A 232 3.73 -5.17 -11.16
N LEU A 233 4.67 -4.40 -11.72
CA LEU A 233 6.03 -4.89 -11.95
C LEU A 233 6.70 -5.30 -10.63
N LYS A 234 6.59 -4.48 -9.58
CA LYS A 234 7.06 -4.80 -8.22
C LYS A 234 6.43 -6.09 -7.72
N ILE A 235 5.09 -6.22 -7.77
CA ILE A 235 4.34 -7.37 -7.26
C ILE A 235 4.73 -8.66 -7.97
N LEU A 236 4.82 -8.67 -9.30
CA LEU A 236 5.26 -9.82 -10.08
C LEU A 236 6.64 -10.30 -9.63
N GLY A 237 7.57 -9.38 -9.40
CA GLY A 237 8.91 -9.68 -8.89
C GLY A 237 8.89 -10.24 -7.46
N ILE A 238 8.09 -9.64 -6.57
CA ILE A 238 7.93 -10.10 -5.18
C ILE A 238 7.31 -11.50 -5.14
N PHE A 239 6.21 -11.75 -5.85
CA PHE A 239 5.53 -13.05 -5.85
C PHE A 239 6.43 -14.15 -6.40
N ALA A 240 7.14 -13.90 -7.50
CA ALA A 240 8.14 -14.84 -8.02
C ALA A 240 9.25 -15.12 -6.98
N ARG A 241 9.71 -14.10 -6.25
CA ARG A 241 10.70 -14.26 -5.17
C ARG A 241 10.16 -15.11 -4.02
N LEU A 242 8.95 -14.81 -3.54
CA LEU A 242 8.30 -15.55 -2.45
C LEU A 242 8.10 -17.02 -2.82
N SER A 243 7.65 -17.31 -4.05
CA SER A 243 7.47 -18.68 -4.53
C SER A 243 8.82 -19.44 -4.62
N ILE A 244 9.85 -18.84 -5.21
CA ILE A 244 11.12 -19.53 -5.50
C ILE A 244 12.01 -19.61 -4.25
N ARG A 245 12.22 -18.47 -3.55
CA ARG A 245 13.14 -18.37 -2.42
C ARG A 245 12.52 -18.89 -1.13
N ASP A 246 11.27 -18.46 -0.86
CA ASP A 246 10.61 -18.68 0.44
C ASP A 246 9.63 -19.86 0.39
N LYS A 247 9.51 -20.52 -0.79
CA LYS A 247 8.64 -21.70 -1.05
C LYS A 247 7.16 -21.44 -0.69
N LYS A 248 6.73 -20.19 -0.76
CA LYS A 248 5.33 -19.78 -0.52
C LYS A 248 4.57 -19.85 -1.85
N ASN A 249 4.05 -21.02 -2.22
CA ASN A 249 3.42 -21.28 -3.54
C ASN A 249 1.98 -20.77 -3.68
N GLN A 250 1.46 -20.11 -2.65
CA GLN A 250 0.13 -19.48 -2.69
C GLN A 250 0.12 -18.09 -3.36
N TYR A 251 1.26 -17.62 -3.82
CA TYR A 251 1.43 -16.36 -4.55
C TYR A 251 1.74 -16.61 -6.03
#